data_026ca9eaef785b304b6afc8d1653ca87
#
_entry.id   026ca9eaef785b304b6afc8d1653ca87
#
_cell.length_a   1.000
_cell.length_b   1.000
_cell.length_c   1.000
_cell.angle_alpha   90.00
_cell.angle_beta   90.00
_cell.angle_gamma   90.00
#
_symmetry.space_group_name_H-M   'P 1'
#
loop_
_entity.id
_entity.type
_entity.pdbx_description
1 polymer ?
#
loop_
_entity_poly.entity_id
_entity_poly.type
_entity_poly.pdbx_seq_one_letter_code
_entity_poly.pdbx_strand_id
1 'polypeptide(L)'
;MAVAPQGISVQAAYRWFRDGRLIVNRQYQRKLVWTIAEKERLIDSILNDYPIPLFLLAERGEEGGGTYYEIIDGMQRLNAIFGFIENTFAWKDKAFDVNEFARARQAAEQGLFKPLDQAVPRLSAGECANLLDYQLAVTIFPGEKKDRVTDLFGRINSSGKQLSDQERRQAGVISPFAETVRQLAAEIRGDVSRENLALSEMPEISIETSKNPHGYKLKAEEIFWCRQGVLRTTDLRDSEDEQVIADLI
;
A
#
# COMPACT_ATOMS: atom_id res chain seq x y z
N MET A 1 -7.48 22.97 15.75
CA MET A 1 -6.50 22.22 16.55
C MET A 1 -5.25 22.02 15.71
N ALA A 2 -4.06 22.19 16.30
CA ALA A 2 -2.82 21.80 15.63
C ALA A 2 -2.75 20.28 15.60
N VAL A 3 -2.56 19.70 14.44
CA VAL A 3 -2.41 18.26 14.27
C VAL A 3 -0.92 17.94 14.42
N ALA A 4 -0.55 17.18 15.45
CA ALA A 4 0.83 16.80 15.73
C ALA A 4 1.07 15.33 15.35
N PRO A 5 2.27 14.98 14.87
CA PRO A 5 2.65 13.58 14.71
C PRO A 5 2.65 12.85 16.06
N GLN A 6 2.23 11.60 16.04
CA GLN A 6 2.28 10.69 17.20
C GLN A 6 2.98 9.39 16.80
N GLY A 7 3.63 8.75 17.76
CA GLY A 7 4.23 7.43 17.58
C GLY A 7 3.15 6.34 17.65
N ILE A 8 3.08 5.51 16.63
CA ILE A 8 2.23 4.31 16.60
C ILE A 8 3.14 3.12 16.32
N SER A 9 3.20 2.14 17.22
CA SER A 9 4.02 0.96 16.97
C SER A 9 3.53 0.16 15.76
N VAL A 10 4.47 -0.50 15.08
CA VAL A 10 4.15 -1.39 13.95
C VAL A 10 3.10 -2.42 14.33
N GLN A 11 3.20 -3.02 15.53
CA GLN A 11 2.18 -3.97 16.00
C GLN A 11 0.78 -3.35 16.15
N ALA A 12 0.68 -2.08 16.58
CA ALA A 12 -0.60 -1.39 16.69
C ALA A 12 -1.19 -1.06 15.31
N ALA A 13 -0.34 -0.62 14.37
CA ALA A 13 -0.74 -0.37 12.98
C ALA A 13 -1.16 -1.67 12.27
N TYR A 14 -0.46 -2.79 12.52
CA TYR A 14 -0.85 -4.11 12.00
C TYR A 14 -2.22 -4.56 12.50
N ARG A 15 -2.60 -4.21 13.74
CA ARG A 15 -3.97 -4.45 14.22
C ARG A 15 -4.99 -3.72 13.36
N TRP A 16 -4.79 -2.42 13.09
CA TRP A 16 -5.70 -1.67 12.23
C TRP A 16 -5.82 -2.28 10.83
N PHE A 17 -4.70 -2.78 10.30
CA PHE A 17 -4.67 -3.48 9.02
C PHE A 17 -5.52 -4.76 9.03
N ARG A 18 -5.38 -5.61 10.04
CA ARG A 18 -6.14 -6.85 10.15
C ARG A 18 -7.61 -6.64 10.49
N ASP A 19 -7.92 -5.60 11.26
CA ASP A 19 -9.29 -5.21 11.57
C ASP A 19 -9.99 -4.50 10.38
N GLY A 20 -9.33 -4.38 9.22
CA GLY A 20 -9.87 -3.70 8.03
C GLY A 20 -10.06 -2.19 8.19
N ARG A 21 -9.40 -1.58 9.19
CA ARG A 21 -9.56 -0.18 9.55
C ARG A 21 -8.66 0.78 8.75
N LEU A 22 -7.69 0.27 8.00
CA LEU A 22 -6.86 1.05 7.08
C LEU A 22 -7.48 1.00 5.68
N ILE A 23 -8.07 2.11 5.26
CA ILE A 23 -8.79 2.23 3.99
C ILE A 23 -7.97 2.98 2.97
N VAL A 24 -7.95 2.45 1.77
CA VAL A 24 -7.34 3.08 0.59
C VAL A 24 -8.45 3.65 -0.28
N ASN A 25 -8.40 4.94 -0.55
CA ASN A 25 -9.27 5.59 -1.52
C ASN A 25 -8.57 5.59 -2.90
N ARG A 26 -9.11 4.80 -3.82
CA ARG A 26 -8.53 4.57 -5.14
C ARG A 26 -8.72 5.75 -6.11
N GLN A 27 -9.47 6.76 -5.73
CA GLN A 27 -9.48 8.04 -6.46
C GLN A 27 -8.09 8.70 -6.44
N TYR A 28 -7.31 8.47 -5.39
CA TYR A 28 -6.01 9.09 -5.19
C TYR A 28 -4.87 8.08 -5.18
N GLN A 29 -5.09 6.90 -4.59
CA GLN A 29 -4.07 5.86 -4.38
C GLN A 29 -4.45 4.60 -5.14
N ARG A 30 -3.90 4.42 -6.33
CA ARG A 30 -4.46 3.50 -7.31
C ARG A 30 -3.87 2.12 -7.29
N LYS A 31 -2.58 1.98 -7.03
CA LYS A 31 -1.82 0.75 -7.24
C LYS A 31 -0.76 0.54 -6.18
N LEU A 32 -0.53 -0.72 -5.82
CA LEU A 32 0.63 -1.17 -5.06
C LEU A 32 1.65 -1.74 -6.04
N VAL A 33 2.73 -1.01 -6.27
CA VAL A 33 3.71 -1.26 -7.35
C VAL A 33 5.16 -1.24 -6.88
N TRP A 34 5.40 -1.28 -5.56
CA TRP A 34 6.76 -1.35 -5.07
C TRP A 34 7.42 -2.67 -5.43
N THR A 35 8.65 -2.59 -5.89
CA THR A 35 9.53 -3.74 -6.11
C THR A 35 9.97 -4.36 -4.79
N ILE A 36 10.43 -5.61 -4.83
CA ILE A 36 11.01 -6.28 -3.65
C ILE A 36 12.18 -5.46 -3.10
N ALA A 37 13.05 -4.93 -3.95
CA ALA A 37 14.19 -4.12 -3.54
C ALA A 37 13.78 -2.82 -2.81
N GLU A 38 12.65 -2.20 -3.17
CA GLU A 38 12.12 -1.03 -2.46
C GLU A 38 11.57 -1.42 -1.09
N LYS A 39 10.85 -2.53 -1.02
CA LYS A 39 10.33 -3.09 0.24
C LYS A 39 11.45 -3.49 1.18
N GLU A 40 12.47 -4.21 0.70
CA GLU A 40 13.64 -4.61 1.49
C GLU A 40 14.40 -3.40 2.07
N ARG A 41 14.58 -2.33 1.28
CA ARG A 41 15.22 -1.09 1.77
C ARG A 41 14.45 -0.44 2.91
N LEU A 42 13.13 -0.49 2.87
CA LEU A 42 12.31 0.02 3.98
C LEU A 42 12.48 -0.84 5.23
N ILE A 43 12.43 -2.17 5.10
CA ILE A 43 12.64 -3.09 6.23
C ILE A 43 14.05 -2.94 6.80
N ASP A 44 15.06 -2.79 5.94
CA ASP A 44 16.44 -2.52 6.36
C ASP A 44 16.52 -1.23 7.20
N SER A 45 15.82 -0.17 6.80
CA SER A 45 15.79 1.07 7.56
C SER A 45 15.16 0.88 8.94
N ILE A 46 14.05 0.15 9.04
CA ILE A 46 13.35 -0.10 10.29
C ILE A 46 14.22 -0.96 11.24
N LEU A 47 14.80 -2.05 10.73
CA LEU A 47 15.63 -2.95 11.53
C LEU A 47 16.95 -2.33 12.01
N ASN A 48 17.40 -1.25 11.37
CA ASN A 48 18.56 -0.45 11.76
C ASN A 48 18.19 0.86 12.48
N ASP A 49 16.95 1.01 12.93
CA ASP A 49 16.46 2.19 13.66
C ASP A 49 16.61 3.52 12.89
N TYR A 50 16.66 3.48 11.55
CA TYR A 50 16.65 4.70 10.76
C TYR A 50 15.27 5.31 10.69
N PRO A 51 15.17 6.67 10.76
CA PRO A 51 13.88 7.33 10.61
C PRO A 51 13.33 7.13 9.19
N ILE A 52 12.05 6.82 9.12
CA ILE A 52 11.30 6.73 7.87
C ILE A 52 10.32 7.89 7.74
N PRO A 53 9.93 8.29 6.52
CA PRO A 53 8.98 9.37 6.33
C PRO A 53 7.67 9.12 7.07
N LEU A 54 7.07 10.19 7.59
CA LEU A 54 5.81 10.13 8.33
C LEU A 54 4.67 9.56 7.49
N PHE A 55 3.69 8.98 8.16
CA PHE A 55 2.43 8.52 7.59
C PHE A 55 1.34 9.55 7.84
N LEU A 56 0.49 9.74 6.85
CA LEU A 56 -0.65 10.64 6.99
C LEU A 56 -1.94 9.88 6.80
N LEU A 57 -2.79 9.95 7.80
CA LEU A 57 -4.09 9.28 7.85
C LEU A 57 -5.20 10.30 8.08
N ALA A 58 -6.37 10.09 7.49
CA ALA A 58 -7.58 10.82 7.83
C ALA A 58 -8.51 9.92 8.65
N GLU A 59 -8.88 10.38 9.84
CA GLU A 59 -9.83 9.67 10.68
C GLU A 59 -11.26 9.84 10.15
N ARG A 60 -11.98 8.74 10.04
CA ARG A 60 -13.36 8.68 9.58
C ARG A 60 -14.21 7.93 10.59
N GLY A 61 -15.38 8.50 10.91
CA GLY A 61 -16.40 7.77 11.66
C GLY A 61 -17.19 6.84 10.75
N GLU A 62 -17.55 5.67 11.25
CA GLU A 62 -18.43 4.72 10.58
C GLU A 62 -19.84 4.83 11.15
N GLU A 63 -20.88 4.67 10.31
CA GLU A 63 -22.26 4.55 10.78
C GLU A 63 -22.37 3.29 11.65
N GLY A 64 -22.53 3.49 12.96
CA GLY A 64 -22.49 2.40 13.97
C GLY A 64 -21.43 2.57 15.04
N GLY A 65 -20.64 3.67 14.99
CA GLY A 65 -19.70 4.07 16.07
C GLY A 65 -18.28 3.53 15.93
N GLY A 66 -17.96 2.89 14.82
CA GLY A 66 -16.59 2.49 14.48
C GLY A 66 -15.75 3.67 13.96
N THR A 67 -14.43 3.53 14.04
CA THR A 67 -13.47 4.47 13.45
C THR A 67 -12.56 3.72 12.49
N TYR A 68 -12.41 4.24 11.27
CA TYR A 68 -11.42 3.79 10.32
C TYR A 68 -10.49 4.93 9.88
N TYR A 69 -9.39 4.60 9.26
CA TYR A 69 -8.36 5.55 8.84
C TYR A 69 -8.16 5.45 7.34
N GLU A 70 -8.52 6.51 6.62
CA GLU A 70 -8.20 6.65 5.21
C GLU A 70 -6.71 7.02 5.08
N ILE A 71 -5.96 6.22 4.35
CA ILE A 71 -4.54 6.45 4.13
C ILE A 71 -4.40 7.60 3.12
N ILE A 72 -3.73 8.69 3.50
CA ILE A 72 -3.45 9.83 2.62
C ILE A 72 -2.04 9.72 2.04
N ASP A 73 -1.06 9.36 2.87
CA ASP A 73 0.29 9.05 2.42
C ASP A 73 0.87 7.88 3.20
N GLY A 74 1.71 7.09 2.53
CA GLY A 74 2.42 5.96 3.11
C GLY A 74 1.81 4.59 2.78
N MET A 75 0.85 4.48 1.85
CA MET A 75 0.22 3.21 1.47
C MET A 75 1.24 2.13 1.10
N GLN A 76 2.19 2.44 0.22
CA GLN A 76 3.23 1.50 -0.21
C GLN A 76 4.10 1.02 0.96
N ARG A 77 4.43 1.94 1.88
CA ARG A 77 5.25 1.67 3.06
C ARG A 77 4.50 0.79 4.07
N LEU A 78 3.23 1.11 4.38
CA LEU A 78 2.40 0.27 5.25
C LEU A 78 2.25 -1.13 4.67
N ASN A 79 1.96 -1.23 3.36
CA ASN A 79 1.86 -2.51 2.69
C ASN A 79 3.16 -3.32 2.76
N ALA A 80 4.32 -2.68 2.57
CA ALA A 80 5.61 -3.35 2.66
C ALA A 80 5.90 -3.86 4.08
N ILE A 81 5.62 -3.07 5.12
CA ILE A 81 5.79 -3.48 6.53
C ILE A 81 4.91 -4.68 6.85
N PHE A 82 3.62 -4.61 6.52
CA PHE A 82 2.69 -5.70 6.80
C PHE A 82 2.96 -6.94 5.95
N GLY A 83 3.29 -6.75 4.68
CA GLY A 83 3.70 -7.83 3.80
C GLY A 83 4.94 -8.58 4.30
N PHE A 84 5.91 -7.88 4.90
CA PHE A 84 7.07 -8.54 5.54
C PHE A 84 6.65 -9.39 6.74
N ILE A 85 5.79 -8.88 7.62
CA ILE A 85 5.23 -9.64 8.75
C ILE A 85 4.47 -10.89 8.24
N GLU A 86 3.77 -10.78 7.11
CA GLU A 86 3.01 -11.86 6.48
C GLU A 86 3.82 -12.71 5.52
N ASN A 87 5.14 -12.51 5.50
CA ASN A 87 6.07 -13.29 4.70
C ASN A 87 5.79 -13.22 3.18
N THR A 88 5.28 -12.10 2.64
CA THR A 88 5.13 -11.94 1.19
C THR A 88 6.48 -11.76 0.48
N PHE A 89 7.51 -11.40 1.21
CA PHE A 89 8.90 -11.34 0.76
C PHE A 89 9.86 -11.55 1.95
N ALA A 90 11.14 -11.80 1.66
CA ALA A 90 12.22 -11.90 2.64
C ALA A 90 13.10 -10.64 2.59
N TRP A 91 13.80 -10.32 3.66
CA TRP A 91 14.84 -9.31 3.75
C TRP A 91 16.19 -10.00 3.94
N LYS A 92 17.15 -9.80 3.02
CA LYS A 92 18.47 -10.47 3.04
C LYS A 92 18.33 -11.98 3.28
N ASP A 93 17.42 -12.61 2.55
CA ASP A 93 17.06 -14.02 2.67
C ASP A 93 16.53 -14.47 4.05
N LYS A 94 16.16 -13.54 4.93
CA LYS A 94 15.48 -13.81 6.20
C LYS A 94 14.02 -13.39 6.14
N ALA A 95 13.14 -14.20 6.69
CA ALA A 95 11.73 -13.89 6.85
C ALA A 95 11.41 -13.49 8.30
N PHE A 96 10.36 -12.73 8.50
CA PHE A 96 9.80 -12.49 9.82
C PHE A 96 9.35 -13.83 10.45
N ASP A 97 9.67 -14.07 11.73
CA ASP A 97 9.15 -15.24 12.42
C ASP A 97 7.72 -14.96 12.91
N VAL A 98 6.78 -15.56 12.21
CA VAL A 98 5.34 -15.41 12.52
C VAL A 98 5.00 -15.88 13.95
N ASN A 99 5.78 -16.80 14.51
CA ASN A 99 5.56 -17.33 15.87
C ASN A 99 5.84 -16.27 16.95
N GLU A 100 6.69 -15.28 16.66
CA GLU A 100 7.01 -14.19 17.59
C GLU A 100 5.90 -13.14 17.69
N PHE A 101 4.84 -13.25 16.87
CA PHE A 101 3.71 -12.31 16.90
C PHE A 101 2.36 -13.03 16.85
N ALA A 102 1.69 -13.14 17.99
CA ALA A 102 0.46 -13.90 18.15
C ALA A 102 -0.64 -13.55 17.11
N ARG A 103 -0.78 -12.26 16.74
CA ARG A 103 -1.76 -11.83 15.72
C ARG A 103 -1.42 -12.33 14.32
N ALA A 104 -0.14 -12.27 13.94
CA ALA A 104 0.29 -12.78 12.64
C ALA A 104 0.16 -14.30 12.58
N ARG A 105 0.53 -14.99 13.66
CA ARG A 105 0.34 -16.44 13.78
C ARG A 105 -1.14 -16.83 13.64
N GLN A 106 -2.05 -16.17 14.36
CA GLN A 106 -3.49 -16.41 14.25
C GLN A 106 -4.00 -16.16 12.83
N ALA A 107 -3.56 -15.09 12.17
CA ALA A 107 -3.94 -14.79 10.80
C ALA A 107 -3.46 -15.87 9.81
N ALA A 108 -2.24 -16.40 9.99
CA ALA A 108 -1.71 -17.51 9.20
C ALA A 108 -2.51 -18.81 9.44
N GLU A 109 -2.84 -19.13 10.70
CA GLU A 109 -3.66 -20.28 11.07
C GLU A 109 -5.07 -20.20 10.47
N GLN A 110 -5.62 -18.98 10.33
CA GLN A 110 -6.89 -18.72 9.65
C GLN A 110 -6.79 -18.76 8.10
N GLY A 111 -5.59 -18.96 7.56
CA GLY A 111 -5.37 -19.03 6.12
C GLY A 111 -5.43 -17.67 5.40
N LEU A 112 -5.34 -16.55 6.13
CA LEU A 112 -5.36 -15.20 5.55
C LEU A 112 -4.09 -14.90 4.73
N PHE A 113 -2.99 -15.56 5.06
CA PHE A 113 -1.76 -15.60 4.27
C PHE A 113 -1.03 -16.92 4.50
N LYS A 114 -0.10 -17.25 3.60
CA LYS A 114 0.73 -18.45 3.72
C LYS A 114 2.16 -18.01 4.05
N PRO A 115 2.70 -18.37 5.22
CA PRO A 115 4.09 -18.10 5.55
C PRO A 115 5.05 -18.73 4.54
N LEU A 116 6.23 -18.14 4.36
CA LEU A 116 7.31 -18.72 3.57
C LEU A 116 7.75 -20.09 4.15
N ASP A 117 8.34 -20.92 3.27
CA ASP A 117 8.84 -22.24 3.64
C ASP A 117 9.73 -22.16 4.90
N GLN A 118 9.67 -23.20 5.75
CA GLN A 118 10.48 -23.28 6.98
C GLN A 118 11.99 -23.32 6.71
N ALA A 119 12.39 -23.70 5.50
CA ALA A 119 13.78 -23.65 5.07
C ALA A 119 14.34 -22.22 4.96
N VAL A 120 13.49 -21.21 4.83
CA VAL A 120 13.92 -19.81 4.80
C VAL A 120 14.34 -19.38 6.21
N PRO A 121 15.57 -18.87 6.41
CA PRO A 121 16.02 -18.35 7.71
C PRO A 121 15.05 -17.31 8.27
N ARG A 122 14.91 -17.29 9.59
CA ARG A 122 14.02 -16.35 10.29
C ARG A 122 14.84 -15.26 10.98
N LEU A 123 14.20 -14.11 11.17
CA LEU A 123 14.69 -13.11 12.11
C LEU A 123 14.74 -13.72 13.51
N SER A 124 15.70 -13.30 14.32
CA SER A 124 15.71 -13.61 15.75
C SER A 124 14.51 -12.98 16.47
N ALA A 125 14.14 -13.50 17.63
CA ALA A 125 13.07 -12.92 18.46
C ALA A 125 13.32 -11.43 18.77
N GLY A 126 14.60 -11.04 19.00
CA GLY A 126 14.97 -9.64 19.23
C GLY A 126 14.76 -8.75 17.99
N GLU A 127 15.15 -9.22 16.78
CA GLU A 127 14.89 -8.49 15.54
C GLU A 127 13.39 -8.35 15.27
N CYS A 128 12.60 -9.41 15.53
CA CYS A 128 11.15 -9.35 15.42
C CYS A 128 10.53 -8.35 16.40
N ALA A 129 10.97 -8.35 17.66
CA ALA A 129 10.50 -7.41 18.68
C ALA A 129 10.83 -5.96 18.28
N ASN A 130 12.07 -5.68 17.86
CA ASN A 130 12.49 -4.35 17.40
C ASN A 130 11.61 -3.84 16.24
N LEU A 131 11.30 -4.70 15.27
CA LEU A 131 10.41 -4.33 14.16
C LEU A 131 8.99 -4.04 14.66
N LEU A 132 8.44 -4.85 15.56
CA LEU A 132 7.09 -4.68 16.08
C LEU A 132 6.93 -3.44 16.95
N ASP A 133 7.96 -3.09 17.72
CA ASP A 133 7.98 -1.95 18.64
C ASP A 133 8.40 -0.64 17.94
N TYR A 134 8.94 -0.71 16.71
CA TYR A 134 9.32 0.45 15.94
C TYR A 134 8.16 1.45 15.85
N GLN A 135 8.44 2.74 16.18
CA GLN A 135 7.44 3.78 16.22
C GLN A 135 7.30 4.47 14.87
N LEU A 136 6.19 4.21 14.21
CA LEU A 136 5.80 4.94 13.00
C LEU A 136 5.36 6.36 13.40
N ALA A 137 5.98 7.38 12.82
CA ALA A 137 5.51 8.75 12.95
C ALA A 137 4.21 8.91 12.14
N VAL A 138 3.07 9.02 12.80
CA VAL A 138 1.76 9.08 12.17
C VAL A 138 1.08 10.41 12.51
N THR A 139 0.62 11.12 11.51
CA THR A 139 -0.26 12.27 11.67
C THR A 139 -1.68 11.86 11.32
N ILE A 140 -2.61 11.97 12.27
CA ILE A 140 -4.03 11.66 12.06
C ILE A 140 -4.81 12.96 11.93
N PHE A 141 -5.46 13.12 10.81
CA PHE A 141 -6.26 14.29 10.47
C PHE A 141 -7.74 14.03 10.75
N PRO A 142 -8.49 14.96 11.38
CA PRO A 142 -9.93 14.83 11.50
C PRO A 142 -10.57 14.90 10.11
N GLY A 143 -11.14 13.78 9.67
CA GLY A 143 -11.63 13.60 8.29
C GLY A 143 -13.08 14.03 8.05
N GLU A 144 -13.66 14.92 8.86
CA GLU A 144 -15.09 15.29 8.81
C GLU A 144 -15.57 15.84 7.46
N LYS A 145 -14.67 16.39 6.63
CA LYS A 145 -15.04 16.97 5.32
C LYS A 145 -14.22 16.35 4.19
N LYS A 146 -14.90 15.69 3.25
CA LYS A 146 -14.29 15.05 2.07
C LYS A 146 -13.39 16.02 1.28
N ASP A 147 -13.81 17.27 1.12
CA ASP A 147 -13.07 18.31 0.38
C ASP A 147 -11.71 18.65 1.00
N ARG A 148 -11.60 18.64 2.35
CA ARG A 148 -10.35 18.90 3.04
C ARG A 148 -9.31 17.80 2.83
N VAL A 149 -9.74 16.56 2.72
CA VAL A 149 -8.84 15.41 2.49
C VAL A 149 -8.30 15.46 1.06
N THR A 150 -9.15 15.81 0.10
CA THR A 150 -8.76 16.00 -1.31
C THR A 150 -7.74 17.13 -1.46
N ASP A 151 -7.98 18.28 -0.83
CA ASP A 151 -7.06 19.42 -0.84
C ASP A 151 -5.72 19.06 -0.17
N LEU A 152 -5.76 18.37 0.96
CA LEU A 152 -4.56 17.89 1.67
C LEU A 152 -3.74 16.95 0.81
N PHE A 153 -4.38 15.98 0.15
CA PHE A 153 -3.72 15.06 -0.76
C PHE A 153 -3.04 15.80 -1.92
N GLY A 154 -3.73 16.76 -2.53
CA GLY A 154 -3.16 17.60 -3.58
C GLY A 154 -1.92 18.38 -3.13
N ARG A 155 -1.95 18.98 -1.93
CA ARG A 155 -0.82 19.76 -1.37
C ARG A 155 0.40 18.90 -1.06
N ILE A 156 0.19 17.71 -0.50
CA ILE A 156 1.30 16.80 -0.13
C ILE A 156 1.99 16.27 -1.38
N ASN A 157 1.21 15.81 -2.35
CA ASN A 157 1.76 15.28 -3.59
C ASN A 157 2.41 16.35 -4.48
N SER A 158 1.99 17.63 -4.37
CA SER A 158 2.65 18.74 -5.06
C SER A 158 4.04 19.06 -4.50
N SER A 159 4.32 18.67 -3.25
CA SER A 159 5.59 18.97 -2.55
C SER A 159 6.55 17.78 -2.51
N GLY A 160 6.10 16.57 -2.89
CA GLY A 160 6.86 15.31 -2.84
C GLY A 160 7.37 14.84 -4.20
N LYS A 161 7.51 13.52 -4.37
CA LYS A 161 7.82 12.90 -5.65
C LYS A 161 6.80 13.37 -6.67
N GLN A 162 7.28 14.02 -7.75
CA GLN A 162 6.37 14.53 -8.78
C GLN A 162 5.44 13.44 -9.25
N LEU A 163 4.15 13.68 -9.08
CA LEU A 163 3.12 12.88 -9.74
C LEU A 163 3.41 12.89 -11.25
N SER A 164 3.19 11.77 -11.92
CA SER A 164 3.20 11.73 -13.39
C SER A 164 2.23 12.81 -13.93
N ASP A 165 2.41 13.23 -15.17
CA ASP A 165 1.53 14.23 -15.77
C ASP A 165 0.07 13.79 -15.73
N GLN A 166 -0.18 12.48 -15.86
CA GLN A 166 -1.50 11.88 -15.74
C GLN A 166 -2.04 11.91 -14.30
N GLU A 167 -1.22 11.57 -13.32
CA GLU A 167 -1.61 11.66 -11.92
C GLU A 167 -1.89 13.10 -11.50
N ARG A 168 -1.14 14.09 -12.02
CA ARG A 168 -1.41 15.53 -11.80
C ARG A 168 -2.71 15.99 -12.44
N ARG A 169 -3.03 15.54 -13.65
CA ARG A 169 -4.28 15.88 -14.33
C ARG A 169 -5.50 15.32 -13.61
N GLN A 170 -5.34 14.19 -12.95
CA GLN A 170 -6.43 13.50 -12.24
C GLN A 170 -6.45 13.77 -10.74
N ALA A 171 -5.37 14.34 -10.16
CA ALA A 171 -5.33 14.70 -8.75
C ALA A 171 -6.36 15.79 -8.45
N GLY A 172 -7.44 15.39 -7.77
CA GLY A 172 -8.54 16.30 -7.39
C GLY A 172 -9.61 16.54 -8.46
N VAL A 173 -9.50 15.97 -9.66
CA VAL A 173 -10.56 16.05 -10.66
C VAL A 173 -11.54 14.89 -10.48
N ILE A 174 -12.65 15.19 -9.82
CA ILE A 174 -13.82 14.29 -9.76
C ILE A 174 -14.67 14.61 -10.98
N SER A 175 -14.50 13.88 -12.07
CA SER A 175 -15.35 13.96 -13.24
C SER A 175 -15.82 12.58 -13.66
N PRO A 176 -17.01 12.43 -14.23
CA PRO A 176 -17.50 11.15 -14.75
C PRO A 176 -16.51 10.52 -15.75
N PHE A 177 -15.84 11.35 -16.54
CA PHE A 177 -14.82 10.90 -17.48
C PHE A 177 -13.61 10.25 -16.76
N ALA A 178 -13.04 10.94 -15.76
CA ALA A 178 -11.90 10.41 -15.00
C ALA A 178 -12.27 9.12 -14.23
N GLU A 179 -13.50 9.02 -13.76
CA GLU A 179 -14.01 7.82 -13.10
C GLU A 179 -14.15 6.66 -14.09
N THR A 180 -14.70 6.90 -15.28
CA THR A 180 -14.80 5.89 -16.35
C THR A 180 -13.41 5.40 -16.78
N VAL A 181 -12.45 6.29 -16.98
CA VAL A 181 -11.06 5.93 -17.31
C VAL A 181 -10.47 5.00 -16.25
N ARG A 182 -10.59 5.36 -14.97
CA ARG A 182 -10.08 4.55 -13.86
C ARG A 182 -10.72 3.17 -13.79
N GLN A 183 -12.04 3.12 -13.97
CA GLN A 183 -12.80 1.88 -13.92
C GLN A 183 -12.38 0.94 -15.06
N LEU A 184 -12.33 1.43 -16.30
CA LEU A 184 -11.87 0.66 -17.45
C LEU A 184 -10.42 0.19 -17.30
N ALA A 185 -9.53 1.06 -16.79
CA ALA A 185 -8.15 0.69 -16.53
C ALA A 185 -8.03 -0.43 -15.49
N ALA A 186 -8.82 -0.39 -14.43
CA ALA A 186 -8.87 -1.44 -13.42
C ALA A 186 -9.37 -2.75 -14.02
N GLU A 187 -10.45 -2.73 -14.78
CA GLU A 187 -11.02 -3.91 -15.45
C GLU A 187 -10.03 -4.56 -16.43
N ILE A 188 -9.37 -3.75 -17.26
CA ILE A 188 -8.38 -4.27 -18.24
C ILE A 188 -7.15 -4.85 -17.53
N ARG A 189 -6.77 -4.31 -16.36
CA ARG A 189 -5.70 -4.88 -15.52
C ARG A 189 -6.10 -6.17 -14.82
N GLY A 190 -7.39 -6.52 -14.75
CA GLY A 190 -7.89 -7.58 -13.88
C GLY A 190 -7.86 -7.21 -12.40
N ASP A 191 -7.91 -5.91 -12.10
CA ASP A 191 -7.87 -5.34 -10.77
C ASP A 191 -9.30 -5.11 -10.21
N VAL A 192 -9.40 -4.82 -8.91
CA VAL A 192 -10.68 -4.54 -8.25
C VAL A 192 -11.15 -3.13 -8.60
N SER A 193 -12.40 -2.99 -9.04
CA SER A 193 -12.97 -1.69 -9.46
C SER A 193 -13.55 -0.85 -8.32
N ARG A 194 -13.65 -1.36 -7.09
CA ARG A 194 -14.19 -0.62 -5.94
C ARG A 194 -13.35 0.61 -5.60
N GLU A 195 -14.04 1.74 -5.33
CA GLU A 195 -13.40 3.03 -4.99
C GLU A 195 -12.65 2.97 -3.66
N ASN A 196 -13.23 2.37 -2.64
CA ASN A 196 -12.64 2.24 -1.30
C ASN A 196 -12.42 0.77 -0.97
N LEU A 197 -11.21 0.44 -0.56
CA LEU A 197 -10.79 -0.90 -0.18
C LEU A 197 -10.02 -0.89 1.13
N ALA A 198 -10.16 -1.94 1.94
CA ALA A 198 -9.19 -2.16 2.99
C ALA A 198 -7.81 -2.39 2.37
N LEU A 199 -6.75 -1.89 3.01
CA LEU A 199 -5.37 -2.08 2.51
C LEU A 199 -5.04 -3.57 2.32
N SER A 200 -5.59 -4.46 3.17
CA SER A 200 -5.44 -5.91 3.06
C SER A 200 -6.07 -6.54 1.81
N GLU A 201 -7.00 -5.82 1.17
CA GLU A 201 -7.67 -6.26 -0.06
C GLU A 201 -7.02 -5.69 -1.32
N MET A 202 -6.15 -4.67 -1.18
CA MET A 202 -5.49 -4.05 -2.31
C MET A 202 -4.62 -5.08 -3.06
N PRO A 203 -4.79 -5.22 -4.38
CA PRO A 203 -3.93 -6.09 -5.17
C PRO A 203 -2.56 -5.45 -5.36
N GLU A 204 -1.52 -6.23 -5.09
CA GLU A 204 -0.16 -5.87 -5.44
C GLU A 204 0.16 -6.28 -6.87
N ILE A 205 0.80 -5.38 -7.63
CA ILE A 205 1.20 -5.61 -9.02
C ILE A 205 2.71 -5.77 -9.07
N SER A 206 3.19 -6.93 -9.53
CA SER A 206 4.61 -7.12 -9.81
C SER A 206 4.98 -6.46 -11.14
N ILE A 207 5.78 -5.41 -11.07
CA ILE A 207 6.36 -4.75 -12.26
C ILE A 207 7.73 -5.30 -12.65
N GLU A 208 8.30 -6.22 -11.87
CA GLU A 208 9.57 -6.89 -12.14
C GLU A 208 9.30 -8.27 -12.77
N THR A 209 9.76 -8.46 -14.00
CA THR A 209 9.54 -9.68 -14.79
C THR A 209 10.38 -10.88 -14.35
N SER A 210 11.34 -10.72 -13.46
CA SER A 210 12.43 -11.70 -13.33
C SER A 210 12.54 -12.45 -12.00
N LYS A 211 11.88 -12.06 -10.92
CA LYS A 211 12.18 -12.65 -9.61
C LYS A 211 10.94 -12.81 -8.72
N ASN A 212 10.61 -14.06 -8.52
CA ASN A 212 9.74 -14.58 -7.47
C ASN A 212 8.42 -13.79 -7.24
N PRO A 213 7.33 -14.22 -7.88
CA PRO A 213 6.02 -13.56 -7.80
C PRO A 213 5.31 -13.81 -6.47
N HIS A 214 6.00 -14.32 -5.44
CA HIS A 214 5.40 -14.58 -4.15
C HIS A 214 4.85 -13.28 -3.54
N GLY A 215 3.59 -13.29 -3.12
CA GLY A 215 2.91 -12.14 -2.53
C GLY A 215 2.25 -11.17 -3.52
N TYR A 216 2.61 -11.19 -4.79
CA TYR A 216 1.95 -10.38 -5.81
C TYR A 216 0.69 -11.07 -6.35
N LYS A 217 -0.42 -10.33 -6.42
CA LYS A 217 -1.70 -10.83 -6.95
C LYS A 217 -1.81 -10.67 -8.46
N LEU A 218 -1.17 -9.65 -9.01
CA LEU A 218 -1.18 -9.34 -10.44
C LEU A 218 0.26 -9.29 -10.97
N LYS A 219 0.49 -9.85 -12.14
CA LYS A 219 1.76 -9.73 -12.85
C LYS A 219 1.60 -8.75 -13.99
N ALA A 220 2.42 -7.69 -13.99
CA ALA A 220 2.34 -6.66 -15.03
C ALA A 220 2.49 -7.22 -16.44
N GLU A 221 3.34 -8.24 -16.64
CA GLU A 221 3.55 -8.91 -17.94
C GLU A 221 2.30 -9.63 -18.47
N GLU A 222 1.38 -10.02 -17.59
CA GLU A 222 0.13 -10.70 -17.96
C GLU A 222 -1.00 -9.70 -18.26
N ILE A 223 -0.84 -8.43 -17.89
CA ILE A 223 -1.79 -7.36 -18.16
C ILE A 223 -1.86 -7.10 -19.68
N PHE A 224 -3.07 -6.92 -20.20
CA PHE A 224 -3.33 -6.79 -21.62
C PHE A 224 -2.36 -5.85 -22.35
N TRP A 225 -2.19 -4.63 -21.85
CA TRP A 225 -1.33 -3.62 -22.49
C TRP A 225 0.13 -4.04 -22.57
N CYS A 226 0.65 -4.63 -21.48
CA CYS A 226 2.03 -5.10 -21.44
C CYS A 226 2.22 -6.35 -22.30
N ARG A 227 1.27 -7.29 -22.26
CA ARG A 227 1.29 -8.52 -23.09
C ARG A 227 1.25 -8.21 -24.58
N GLN A 228 0.54 -7.15 -24.99
CA GLN A 228 0.47 -6.71 -26.38
C GLN A 228 1.65 -5.79 -26.78
N GLY A 229 2.57 -5.48 -25.87
CA GLY A 229 3.71 -4.62 -26.13
C GLY A 229 3.37 -3.14 -26.30
N VAL A 230 2.18 -2.72 -25.90
CA VAL A 230 1.75 -1.31 -25.92
C VAL A 230 2.41 -0.54 -24.78
N LEU A 231 2.52 -1.14 -23.62
CA LEU A 231 3.16 -0.57 -22.42
C LEU A 231 4.25 -1.50 -21.90
N ARG A 232 5.28 -0.91 -21.30
CA ARG A 232 6.25 -1.65 -20.49
C ARG A 232 5.63 -1.90 -19.11
N THR A 233 6.10 -2.92 -18.40
CA THR A 233 5.62 -3.23 -17.04
C THR A 233 5.84 -2.06 -16.07
N THR A 234 6.92 -1.30 -16.25
CA THR A 234 7.24 -0.10 -15.47
C THR A 234 6.29 1.07 -15.71
N ASP A 235 5.69 1.17 -16.88
CA ASP A 235 4.79 2.28 -17.26
C ASP A 235 3.47 2.23 -16.44
N LEU A 236 3.12 1.04 -15.92
CA LEU A 236 1.99 0.89 -14.99
C LEU A 236 2.20 1.63 -13.65
N ARG A 237 3.46 1.87 -13.26
CA ARG A 237 3.79 2.66 -12.07
C ARG A 237 3.31 4.10 -12.20
N ASP A 238 3.44 4.65 -13.40
CA ASP A 238 3.16 6.05 -13.72
C ASP A 238 1.73 6.25 -14.26
N SER A 239 0.88 5.20 -14.20
CA SER A 239 -0.51 5.21 -14.66
C SER A 239 -0.69 5.47 -16.17
N GLU A 240 0.29 5.08 -16.98
CA GLU A 240 0.21 5.21 -18.44
C GLU A 240 -0.92 4.36 -19.05
N ASP A 241 -1.33 3.29 -18.38
CA ASP A 241 -2.51 2.51 -18.76
C ASP A 241 -3.82 3.33 -18.71
N GLU A 242 -3.94 4.24 -17.75
CA GLU A 242 -5.06 5.17 -17.68
C GLU A 242 -4.95 6.26 -18.75
N GLN A 243 -3.72 6.70 -19.09
CA GLN A 243 -3.51 7.65 -20.19
C GLN A 243 -3.93 7.05 -21.53
N VAL A 244 -3.51 5.82 -21.81
CA VAL A 244 -3.90 5.13 -23.07
C VAL A 244 -5.43 5.06 -23.19
N ILE A 245 -6.13 4.76 -22.12
CA ILE A 245 -7.60 4.71 -22.14
C ILE A 245 -8.19 6.10 -22.34
N ALA A 246 -7.66 7.11 -21.64
CA ALA A 246 -8.13 8.48 -21.78
C ALA A 246 -7.96 9.03 -23.22
N ASP A 247 -6.96 8.56 -23.93
CA ASP A 247 -6.69 8.95 -25.34
C ASP A 247 -7.58 8.18 -26.34
N LEU A 248 -8.19 7.06 -25.90
CA LEU A 248 -9.05 6.23 -26.75
C LEU A 248 -10.55 6.58 -26.67
N ILE A 249 -10.98 7.28 -25.62
CA ILE A 249 -12.39 7.64 -25.37
C ILE A 249 -12.60 9.14 -25.35
#